data_a3bf52deb4b3817ab940b34fb5b3b8d3
#
_entry.id   a3bf52deb4b3817ab940b34fb5b3b8d3
#
_cell.length_a   1.000
_cell.length_b   1.000
_cell.length_c   1.000
_cell.angle_alpha   90.00
_cell.angle_beta   90.00
_cell.angle_gamma   90.00
#
_symmetry.space_group_name_H-M   'P 1'
#
loop_
_entity.id
_entity.type
_entity.pdbx_description
1 polymer ?
#
loop_
_entity_poly.entity_id
_entity_poly.type
_entity_poly.pdbx_seq_one_letter_code
_entity_poly.pdbx_strand_id
1 'polypeptide(L)'
;MFTGTSHRSSARSFVAALVGFALASAPFACQSGATYVLVDHLGRTLYTDRPDRYPDYTRLTERAARATLKRSSRRPSQKSRGQTDIDQLIAVTATRNNLDSALLRAVVHAESSFNPRARSKRGALGLMQLMPRTAKHYGVRNAFDPKQNLTGGARHLRNLLKRFNGDETLALAAYNAGETAVKRHGGIPPYPETRAYVQRVQRLRRTYQQQ
;
A
#
# COMPACT_ATOMS: atom_id res chain seq x y z
N MET A 1 1.56 -74.23 -0.16
CA MET A 1 2.75 -74.40 0.71
C MET A 1 2.70 -73.34 1.77
N PHE A 2 2.41 -73.78 2.93
CA PHE A 2 3.02 -73.56 4.27
C PHE A 2 2.82 -72.12 4.79
N THR A 3 1.96 -72.01 5.74
CA THR A 3 1.96 -72.13 7.23
C THR A 3 2.27 -70.76 7.83
N GLY A 4 1.39 -70.19 8.58
CA GLY A 4 1.03 -70.50 9.96
C GLY A 4 1.87 -69.64 10.86
N THR A 5 1.37 -68.87 11.76
CA THR A 5 1.04 -69.23 13.15
C THR A 5 0.62 -67.95 13.91
N SER A 6 -0.52 -67.89 14.36
CA SER A 6 -1.11 -67.59 15.65
C SER A 6 -0.13 -67.49 16.83
N HIS A 7 -0.19 -66.40 17.59
CA HIS A 7 -0.07 -66.45 19.03
C HIS A 7 -1.00 -65.48 19.77
N ARG A 8 -1.78 -66.09 20.58
CA ARG A 8 -2.74 -65.58 21.55
C ARG A 8 -2.06 -64.99 22.77
N SER A 9 -2.89 -64.22 23.48
CA SER A 9 -2.98 -64.16 24.97
C SER A 9 -2.09 -63.13 25.61
N SER A 10 -2.57 -62.18 26.40
CA SER A 10 -3.25 -62.45 27.69
C SER A 10 -3.84 -61.21 28.26
N ALA A 11 -5.08 -61.31 28.66
CA ALA A 11 -5.75 -60.38 29.53
C ALA A 11 -5.12 -60.28 30.90
N ARG A 12 -4.93 -59.08 31.44
CA ARG A 12 -4.88 -58.88 32.89
C ARG A 12 -5.70 -57.68 33.27
N SER A 13 -6.85 -58.02 33.80
CA SER A 13 -7.67 -57.14 34.64
C SER A 13 -6.85 -56.60 35.80
N PHE A 14 -6.91 -55.28 36.01
CA PHE A 14 -6.66 -54.73 37.34
C PHE A 14 -7.81 -53.80 37.75
N VAL A 15 -8.25 -54.10 38.92
CA VAL A 15 -9.40 -53.65 39.66
C VAL A 15 -9.31 -52.18 40.03
N ALA A 16 -10.46 -51.59 40.13
CA ALA A 16 -10.81 -50.25 40.54
C ALA A 16 -10.05 -49.70 41.78
N ALA A 17 -9.73 -48.43 41.72
CA ALA A 17 -9.69 -47.57 42.90
C ALA A 17 -10.35 -46.24 42.54
N LEU A 18 -11.58 -46.06 42.98
CA LEU A 18 -12.26 -44.81 43.07
C LEU A 18 -11.56 -43.96 44.13
N VAL A 19 -10.81 -42.95 43.72
CA VAL A 19 -10.45 -41.83 44.59
C VAL A 19 -11.18 -40.61 44.07
N GLY A 20 -12.18 -40.23 44.84
CA GLY A 20 -12.92 -39.00 44.64
C GLY A 20 -11.98 -37.81 44.75
N PHE A 21 -11.80 -37.06 43.66
CA PHE A 21 -11.20 -35.76 43.70
C PHE A 21 -12.30 -34.74 43.59
N ALA A 22 -12.54 -34.04 44.69
CA ALA A 22 -13.40 -32.89 44.79
C ALA A 22 -12.99 -31.86 43.75
N LEU A 23 -13.90 -31.54 42.85
CA LEU A 23 -13.79 -30.39 41.96
C LEU A 23 -13.86 -29.13 42.83
N ALA A 24 -12.71 -28.66 43.27
CA ALA A 24 -12.57 -27.27 43.69
C ALA A 24 -12.62 -26.40 42.44
N SER A 25 -13.76 -25.81 42.20
CA SER A 25 -13.94 -24.71 41.24
C SER A 25 -13.15 -23.51 41.74
N ALA A 26 -11.88 -23.45 41.38
CA ALA A 26 -11.12 -22.22 41.52
C ALA A 26 -11.62 -21.24 40.44
N PRO A 27 -12.01 -20.01 40.79
CA PRO A 27 -12.33 -19.00 39.79
C PRO A 27 -11.06 -18.74 39.00
N PHE A 28 -11.13 -18.89 37.69
CA PHE A 28 -10.11 -18.36 36.79
C PHE A 28 -10.08 -16.84 37.00
N ALA A 29 -9.26 -16.38 37.93
CA ALA A 29 -8.87 -15.00 37.98
C ALA A 29 -8.06 -14.75 36.70
N CYS A 30 -8.71 -14.11 35.73
CA CYS A 30 -8.05 -13.50 34.59
C CYS A 30 -7.07 -12.46 35.18
N GLN A 31 -5.83 -12.88 35.42
CA GLN A 31 -4.75 -11.94 35.72
C GLN A 31 -4.53 -11.16 34.44
N SER A 32 -5.12 -9.96 34.38
CA SER A 32 -4.80 -8.97 33.38
C SER A 32 -3.32 -8.61 33.53
N GLY A 33 -2.45 -9.35 32.84
CA GLY A 33 -1.03 -9.06 32.81
C GLY A 33 -0.84 -7.62 32.31
N ALA A 34 -0.12 -6.81 33.07
CA ALA A 34 0.19 -5.45 32.67
C ALA A 34 0.98 -5.49 31.36
N THR A 35 0.44 -4.90 30.31
CA THR A 35 1.15 -4.77 29.04
C THR A 35 2.06 -3.55 29.10
N TYR A 36 3.35 -3.78 28.92
CA TYR A 36 4.36 -2.73 28.87
C TYR A 36 4.59 -2.29 27.41
N VAL A 37 4.78 -0.99 27.26
CA VAL A 37 5.18 -0.40 25.97
C VAL A 37 6.66 -0.05 26.06
N LEU A 38 7.47 -0.68 25.23
CA LEU A 38 8.90 -0.47 25.15
C LEU A 38 9.25 0.22 23.84
N VAL A 39 10.28 1.07 23.84
CA VAL A 39 10.77 1.75 22.64
C VAL A 39 12.27 1.57 22.53
N ASP A 40 12.77 1.21 21.35
CA ASP A 40 14.20 1.14 21.08
C ASP A 40 14.79 2.51 20.67
N HIS A 41 16.11 2.54 20.49
CA HIS A 41 16.85 3.74 20.08
C HIS A 41 16.50 4.25 18.68
N LEU A 42 15.81 3.43 17.86
CA LEU A 42 15.30 3.79 16.53
C LEU A 42 13.83 4.21 16.56
N GLY A 43 13.21 4.29 17.75
CA GLY A 43 11.79 4.65 17.91
C GLY A 43 10.80 3.52 17.59
N ARG A 44 11.25 2.27 17.43
CA ARG A 44 10.37 1.12 17.21
C ARG A 44 9.71 0.71 18.51
N THR A 45 8.41 0.48 18.48
CA THR A 45 7.60 0.16 19.64
C THR A 45 7.33 -1.34 19.74
N LEU A 46 7.53 -1.90 20.94
CA LEU A 46 7.23 -3.28 21.28
C LEU A 46 6.22 -3.32 22.44
N TYR A 47 5.20 -4.17 22.33
CA TYR A 47 4.23 -4.45 23.39
C TYR A 47 4.56 -5.82 23.98
N THR A 48 4.76 -5.89 25.32
CA THR A 48 5.12 -7.13 25.99
C THR A 48 4.62 -7.13 27.44
N ASP A 49 4.31 -8.31 27.95
CA ASP A 49 4.06 -8.57 29.36
C ASP A 49 5.36 -8.85 30.16
N ARG A 50 6.50 -9.02 29.44
CA ARG A 50 7.81 -9.37 29.99
C ARG A 50 8.89 -8.38 29.54
N PRO A 51 8.93 -7.18 30.11
CA PRO A 51 9.85 -6.12 29.69
C PRO A 51 11.32 -6.47 29.97
N ASP A 52 11.58 -7.31 30.96
CA ASP A 52 12.91 -7.80 31.36
C ASP A 52 13.64 -8.62 30.28
N ARG A 53 12.92 -9.15 29.30
CA ARG A 53 13.51 -9.86 28.16
C ARG A 53 14.11 -8.97 27.08
N TYR A 54 13.93 -7.65 27.20
CA TYR A 54 14.31 -6.69 26.16
C TYR A 54 15.14 -5.55 26.74
N PRO A 55 16.41 -5.83 27.15
CA PRO A 55 17.27 -4.85 27.84
C PRO A 55 17.60 -3.63 26.96
N ASP A 56 17.58 -3.78 25.62
CA ASP A 56 17.89 -2.70 24.68
C ASP A 56 16.72 -1.73 24.48
N TYR A 57 15.59 -1.96 25.15
CA TYR A 57 14.40 -1.13 25.05
C TYR A 57 14.18 -0.32 26.33
N THR A 58 13.84 0.95 26.16
CA THR A 58 13.46 1.81 27.27
C THR A 58 11.97 1.67 27.58
N ARG A 59 11.64 1.39 28.85
CA ARG A 59 10.26 1.36 29.33
C ARG A 59 9.66 2.77 29.26
N LEU A 60 8.59 2.96 28.49
CA LEU A 60 7.83 4.20 28.54
C LEU A 60 7.08 4.29 29.87
N THR A 61 7.19 5.43 30.55
CA THR A 61 6.35 5.71 31.70
C THR A 61 4.89 5.74 31.29
N GLU A 62 3.99 5.39 32.20
CA GLU A 62 2.54 5.33 31.91
C GLU A 62 2.01 6.62 31.25
N ARG A 63 2.56 7.76 31.67
CA ARG A 63 2.24 9.08 31.12
C ARG A 63 2.71 9.21 29.65
N ALA A 64 3.90 8.74 29.33
CA ALA A 64 4.45 8.74 27.97
C ALA A 64 3.73 7.70 27.09
N ALA A 65 3.42 6.51 27.64
CA ALA A 65 2.62 5.49 26.98
C ALA A 65 1.21 5.98 26.63
N ARG A 66 0.54 6.67 27.56
CA ARG A 66 -0.77 7.30 27.30
C ARG A 66 -0.69 8.41 26.24
N ALA A 67 0.40 9.19 26.22
CA ALA A 67 0.62 10.21 25.18
C ALA A 67 0.86 9.57 23.80
N THR A 68 1.62 8.49 23.73
CA THR A 68 1.90 7.74 22.50
C THR A 68 0.65 7.01 22.00
N LEU A 69 -0.11 6.37 22.90
CA LEU A 69 -1.40 5.75 22.58
C LEU A 69 -2.43 6.80 22.11
N LYS A 70 -2.46 7.99 22.74
CA LYS A 70 -3.35 9.08 22.31
C LYS A 70 -2.95 9.65 20.96
N ARG A 71 -1.67 9.54 20.58
CA ARG A 71 -1.15 9.93 19.26
C ARG A 71 -1.40 8.85 18.20
N SER A 72 -1.30 7.57 18.57
CA SER A 72 -1.60 6.43 17.68
C SER A 72 -3.11 6.19 17.53
N SER A 73 -3.92 6.53 18.55
CA SER A 73 -5.38 6.44 18.52
C SER A 73 -6.07 7.64 17.88
N ARG A 74 -5.35 8.66 17.45
CA ARG A 74 -5.89 9.64 16.52
C ARG A 74 -6.19 8.86 15.23
N ARG A 75 -7.46 8.47 15.06
CA ARG A 75 -7.97 7.98 13.77
C ARG A 75 -7.41 8.88 12.69
N PRO A 76 -6.67 8.32 11.71
CA PRO A 76 -6.21 9.14 10.58
C PRO A 76 -7.40 9.91 10.06
N SER A 77 -7.22 11.21 9.83
CA SER A 77 -8.30 12.03 9.30
C SER A 77 -8.82 11.37 8.02
N GLN A 78 -10.09 11.55 7.69
CA GLN A 78 -10.67 10.96 6.47
C GLN A 78 -9.84 11.31 5.23
N LYS A 79 -9.16 12.48 5.24
CA LYS A 79 -8.22 12.93 4.22
C LYS A 79 -6.94 12.07 4.19
N SER A 80 -6.39 11.66 5.34
CA SER A 80 -5.19 10.80 5.39
C SER A 80 -5.49 9.35 5.00
N ARG A 81 -6.68 8.83 5.30
CA ARG A 81 -7.12 7.51 4.83
C ARG A 81 -7.28 7.48 3.32
N GLY A 82 -7.98 8.45 2.75
CA GLY A 82 -8.15 8.53 1.30
C GLY A 82 -6.81 8.67 0.55
N GLN A 83 -5.82 9.34 1.13
CA GLN A 83 -4.48 9.42 0.55
C GLN A 83 -3.76 8.07 0.59
N THR A 84 -3.81 7.36 1.72
CA THR A 84 -3.23 6.01 1.86
C THR A 84 -3.85 5.03 0.87
N ASP A 85 -5.18 5.10 0.67
CA ASP A 85 -5.89 4.25 -0.27
C ASP A 85 -5.45 4.52 -1.73
N ILE A 86 -5.25 5.79 -2.09
CA ILE A 86 -4.76 6.19 -3.41
C ILE A 86 -3.31 5.73 -3.61
N ASP A 87 -2.45 5.86 -2.61
CA ASP A 87 -1.06 5.43 -2.68
C ASP A 87 -0.94 3.91 -2.90
N GLN A 88 -1.74 3.12 -2.21
CA GLN A 88 -1.83 1.67 -2.43
C GLN A 88 -2.33 1.34 -3.85
N LEU A 89 -3.36 2.04 -4.32
CA LEU A 89 -3.86 1.88 -5.68
C LEU A 89 -2.81 2.20 -6.73
N ILE A 90 -2.01 3.25 -6.53
CA ILE A 90 -0.90 3.63 -7.41
C ILE A 90 0.13 2.50 -7.47
N ALA A 91 0.59 2.00 -6.32
CA ALA A 91 1.58 0.93 -6.26
C ALA A 91 1.12 -0.34 -6.98
N VAL A 92 -0.11 -0.81 -6.70
CA VAL A 92 -0.69 -1.99 -7.36
C VAL A 92 -0.86 -1.76 -8.87
N THR A 93 -1.27 -0.55 -9.27
CA THR A 93 -1.49 -0.22 -10.68
C THR A 93 -0.17 -0.14 -11.44
N ALA A 94 0.87 0.42 -10.83
CA ALA A 94 2.21 0.49 -11.41
C ALA A 94 2.75 -0.92 -11.69
N THR A 95 2.72 -1.81 -10.69
CA THR A 95 3.14 -3.22 -10.84
C THR A 95 2.40 -3.93 -11.97
N ARG A 96 1.07 -3.81 -12.04
CA ARG A 96 0.23 -4.45 -13.07
C ARG A 96 0.51 -3.95 -14.49
N ASN A 97 1.06 -2.75 -14.63
CA ASN A 97 1.35 -2.15 -15.93
C ASN A 97 2.86 -2.10 -16.24
N ASN A 98 3.72 -2.74 -15.45
CA ASN A 98 5.18 -2.68 -15.56
C ASN A 98 5.67 -1.23 -15.65
N LEU A 99 5.22 -0.39 -14.70
CA LEU A 99 5.65 0.99 -14.53
C LEU A 99 6.42 1.15 -13.22
N ASP A 100 7.35 2.07 -13.20
CA ASP A 100 7.95 2.58 -11.97
C ASP A 100 6.86 3.25 -11.11
N SER A 101 6.71 2.82 -9.86
CA SER A 101 5.70 3.34 -8.93
C SER A 101 5.94 4.84 -8.62
N ALA A 102 7.20 5.26 -8.49
CA ALA A 102 7.56 6.66 -8.28
C ALA A 102 7.19 7.52 -9.49
N LEU A 103 7.38 7.00 -10.72
CA LEU A 103 6.93 7.69 -11.93
C LEU A 103 5.41 7.85 -11.97
N LEU A 104 4.66 6.76 -11.75
CA LEU A 104 3.19 6.83 -11.78
C LEU A 104 2.67 7.79 -10.71
N ARG A 105 3.23 7.75 -9.51
CA ARG A 105 2.90 8.66 -8.40
C ARG A 105 3.20 10.12 -8.77
N ALA A 106 4.33 10.39 -9.40
CA ALA A 106 4.72 11.71 -9.86
C ALA A 106 3.75 12.28 -10.90
N VAL A 107 3.30 11.45 -11.85
CA VAL A 107 2.29 11.83 -12.85
C VAL A 107 0.97 12.16 -12.16
N VAL A 108 0.45 11.31 -11.27
CA VAL A 108 -0.79 11.57 -10.52
C VAL A 108 -0.70 12.87 -9.71
N HIS A 109 0.44 13.10 -9.06
CA HIS A 109 0.66 14.35 -8.33
C HIS A 109 0.65 15.57 -9.26
N ALA A 110 1.34 15.49 -10.38
CA ALA A 110 1.41 16.58 -11.35
C ALA A 110 0.05 16.91 -11.97
N GLU A 111 -0.79 15.88 -12.22
CA GLU A 111 -2.08 16.01 -12.89
C GLU A 111 -3.19 16.54 -11.97
N SER A 112 -3.28 16.02 -10.75
CA SER A 112 -4.43 16.28 -9.89
C SER A 112 -4.10 16.62 -8.44
N SER A 113 -2.83 16.56 -8.03
CA SER A 113 -2.43 16.58 -6.62
C SER A 113 -3.21 15.53 -5.80
N PHE A 114 -3.38 14.34 -6.38
CA PHE A 114 -4.14 13.21 -5.82
C PHE A 114 -5.64 13.46 -5.62
N ASN A 115 -6.22 14.44 -6.30
CA ASN A 115 -7.65 14.71 -6.22
C ASN A 115 -8.42 13.84 -7.25
N PRO A 116 -9.21 12.84 -6.82
CA PRO A 116 -9.95 11.97 -7.73
C PRO A 116 -11.11 12.71 -8.45
N ARG A 117 -11.52 13.85 -7.94
CA ARG A 117 -12.60 14.67 -8.52
C ARG A 117 -12.07 15.88 -9.31
N ALA A 118 -10.76 15.91 -9.61
CA ALA A 118 -10.17 16.99 -10.38
C ALA A 118 -10.79 17.09 -11.78
N ARG A 119 -11.04 18.32 -12.22
CA ARG A 119 -11.53 18.63 -13.55
C ARG A 119 -10.77 19.83 -14.09
N SER A 120 -10.17 19.71 -15.28
CA SER A 120 -9.52 20.84 -15.94
C SER A 120 -10.52 21.66 -16.76
N LYS A 121 -10.13 22.89 -17.09
CA LYS A 121 -10.91 23.77 -18.01
C LYS A 121 -11.05 23.14 -19.40
N ARG A 122 -10.12 22.29 -19.83
CA ARG A 122 -10.12 21.57 -21.12
C ARG A 122 -10.91 20.26 -21.08
N GLY A 123 -11.51 19.90 -19.93
CA GLY A 123 -12.34 18.70 -19.79
C GLY A 123 -11.58 17.43 -19.41
N ALA A 124 -10.33 17.51 -19.01
CA ALA A 124 -9.60 16.37 -18.43
C ALA A 124 -10.13 16.03 -17.02
N LEU A 125 -10.17 14.73 -16.66
CA LEU A 125 -10.91 14.23 -15.50
C LEU A 125 -10.08 13.29 -14.61
N GLY A 126 -10.24 13.43 -13.30
CA GLY A 126 -9.77 12.50 -12.27
C GLY A 126 -8.29 12.56 -11.98
N LEU A 127 -7.78 11.50 -11.33
CA LEU A 127 -6.42 11.42 -10.80
C LEU A 127 -5.32 11.65 -11.84
N MET A 128 -5.48 11.08 -13.03
CA MET A 128 -4.52 11.16 -14.13
C MET A 128 -4.99 12.07 -15.27
N GLN A 129 -5.98 12.92 -15.02
CA GLN A 129 -6.50 13.93 -15.94
C GLN A 129 -6.74 13.37 -17.35
N LEU A 130 -7.53 12.30 -17.45
CA LEU A 130 -7.83 11.72 -18.74
C LEU A 130 -8.83 12.55 -19.52
N MET A 131 -8.49 12.88 -20.76
CA MET A 131 -9.47 13.44 -21.70
C MET A 131 -10.56 12.39 -22.00
N PRO A 132 -11.81 12.80 -22.24
CA PRO A 132 -12.93 11.87 -22.48
C PRO A 132 -12.65 10.82 -23.57
N ARG A 133 -12.01 11.24 -24.66
CA ARG A 133 -11.60 10.32 -25.74
C ARG A 133 -10.59 9.28 -25.26
N THR A 134 -9.61 9.69 -24.49
CA THR A 134 -8.61 8.79 -23.91
C THR A 134 -9.25 7.85 -22.88
N ALA A 135 -10.11 8.35 -22.00
CA ALA A 135 -10.86 7.55 -21.06
C ALA A 135 -11.68 6.45 -21.76
N LYS A 136 -12.43 6.81 -22.80
CA LYS A 136 -13.21 5.86 -23.63
C LYS A 136 -12.31 4.80 -24.28
N HIS A 137 -11.17 5.21 -24.85
CA HIS A 137 -10.23 4.30 -25.52
C HIS A 137 -9.67 3.23 -24.57
N TYR A 138 -9.44 3.58 -23.30
CA TYR A 138 -8.94 2.65 -22.28
C TYR A 138 -10.04 2.00 -21.42
N GLY A 139 -11.32 2.12 -21.82
CA GLY A 139 -12.45 1.47 -21.15
C GLY A 139 -12.81 2.07 -19.79
N VAL A 140 -12.46 3.31 -19.54
CA VAL A 140 -12.81 4.04 -18.32
C VAL A 140 -14.24 4.54 -18.45
N ARG A 141 -15.17 3.94 -17.68
CA ARG A 141 -16.59 4.31 -17.68
C ARG A 141 -16.87 5.48 -16.77
N ASN A 142 -16.19 5.53 -15.62
CA ASN A 142 -16.26 6.64 -14.67
C ASN A 142 -14.85 7.17 -14.40
N ALA A 143 -14.52 8.33 -14.99
CA ALA A 143 -13.20 8.95 -14.83
C ALA A 143 -12.95 9.53 -13.42
N PHE A 144 -13.96 9.64 -12.56
CA PHE A 144 -13.82 10.02 -11.16
C PHE A 144 -13.65 8.83 -10.21
N ASP A 145 -13.82 7.60 -10.71
CA ASP A 145 -13.46 6.40 -9.96
C ASP A 145 -11.94 6.23 -9.95
N PRO A 146 -11.28 6.24 -8.77
CA PRO A 146 -9.83 6.20 -8.66
C PRO A 146 -9.20 5.01 -9.38
N LYS A 147 -9.80 3.82 -9.22
CA LYS A 147 -9.27 2.57 -9.77
C LYS A 147 -9.36 2.56 -11.30
N GLN A 148 -10.50 2.97 -11.86
CA GLN A 148 -10.67 3.02 -13.31
C GLN A 148 -9.76 4.07 -13.94
N ASN A 149 -9.68 5.27 -13.35
CA ASN A 149 -8.85 6.35 -13.84
C ASN A 149 -7.37 5.99 -13.82
N LEU A 150 -6.84 5.48 -12.70
CA LEU A 150 -5.47 5.02 -12.59
C LEU A 150 -5.17 3.90 -13.59
N THR A 151 -6.06 2.92 -13.73
CA THR A 151 -5.85 1.81 -14.68
C THR A 151 -5.78 2.31 -16.12
N GLY A 152 -6.69 3.19 -16.53
CA GLY A 152 -6.70 3.76 -17.88
C GLY A 152 -5.50 4.65 -18.15
N GLY A 153 -5.15 5.51 -17.19
CA GLY A 153 -4.01 6.44 -17.29
C GLY A 153 -2.67 5.71 -17.30
N ALA A 154 -2.50 4.69 -16.47
CA ALA A 154 -1.30 3.87 -16.46
C ALA A 154 -1.10 3.10 -17.78
N ARG A 155 -2.16 2.54 -18.34
CA ARG A 155 -2.11 1.91 -19.67
C ARG A 155 -1.72 2.92 -20.76
N HIS A 156 -2.27 4.13 -20.68
CA HIS A 156 -1.91 5.21 -21.60
C HIS A 156 -0.44 5.57 -21.50
N LEU A 157 0.06 5.83 -20.28
CA LEU A 157 1.47 6.13 -20.03
C LEU A 157 2.38 4.99 -20.50
N ARG A 158 2.04 3.74 -20.20
CA ARG A 158 2.80 2.56 -20.65
C ARG A 158 2.86 2.46 -22.17
N ASN A 159 1.77 2.76 -22.87
CA ASN A 159 1.74 2.76 -24.32
C ASN A 159 2.62 3.86 -24.91
N LEU A 160 2.62 5.05 -24.30
CA LEU A 160 3.51 6.13 -24.74
C LEU A 160 4.98 5.77 -24.51
N LEU A 161 5.34 5.20 -23.35
CA LEU A 161 6.70 4.71 -23.10
C LEU A 161 7.13 3.69 -24.17
N LYS A 162 6.26 2.75 -24.54
CA LYS A 162 6.56 1.80 -25.61
C LYS A 162 6.77 2.49 -26.98
N ARG A 163 5.93 3.47 -27.30
CA ARG A 163 6.00 4.19 -28.59
C ARG A 163 7.22 5.08 -28.73
N PHE A 164 7.78 5.51 -27.61
CA PHE A 164 9.00 6.31 -27.55
C PHE A 164 10.21 5.50 -27.08
N ASN A 165 10.21 4.17 -27.28
CA ASN A 165 11.34 3.26 -27.01
C ASN A 165 11.88 3.36 -25.57
N GLY A 166 11.01 3.65 -24.60
CA GLY A 166 11.38 3.83 -23.19
C GLY A 166 11.83 5.24 -22.83
N ASP A 167 11.92 6.16 -23.79
CA ASP A 167 12.25 7.57 -23.48
C ASP A 167 11.11 8.19 -22.66
N GLU A 168 11.37 8.31 -21.37
CA GLU A 168 10.41 8.86 -20.40
C GLU A 168 10.11 10.33 -20.66
N THR A 169 11.11 11.10 -21.07
CA THR A 169 10.96 12.53 -21.35
C THR A 169 9.99 12.77 -22.48
N LEU A 170 10.14 12.02 -23.59
CA LEU A 170 9.23 12.10 -24.73
C LEU A 170 7.85 11.53 -24.40
N ALA A 171 7.78 10.44 -23.63
CA ALA A 171 6.50 9.87 -23.20
C ALA A 171 5.70 10.84 -22.31
N LEU A 172 6.36 11.53 -21.39
CA LEU A 172 5.73 12.56 -20.55
C LEU A 172 5.29 13.77 -21.37
N ALA A 173 6.12 14.22 -22.31
CA ALA A 173 5.73 15.30 -23.24
C ALA A 173 4.51 14.92 -24.07
N ALA A 174 4.46 13.66 -24.53
CA ALA A 174 3.32 13.14 -25.29
C ALA A 174 2.07 12.95 -24.43
N TYR A 175 2.24 12.59 -23.16
CA TYR A 175 1.13 12.50 -22.22
C TYR A 175 0.41 13.86 -22.08
N ASN A 176 1.19 14.93 -21.96
CA ASN A 176 0.65 16.30 -21.78
C ASN A 176 0.20 16.96 -23.08
N ALA A 177 1.04 16.93 -24.13
CA ALA A 177 0.80 17.65 -25.39
C ALA A 177 0.16 16.80 -26.50
N GLY A 178 0.12 15.47 -26.30
CA GLY A 178 -0.27 14.50 -27.33
C GLY A 178 0.89 14.01 -28.21
N GLU A 179 0.82 12.75 -28.59
CA GLU A 179 1.85 12.05 -29.39
C GLU A 179 2.14 12.77 -30.73
N THR A 180 1.11 13.27 -31.39
CA THR A 180 1.24 13.98 -32.69
C THR A 180 2.11 15.23 -32.58
N ALA A 181 1.99 15.96 -31.46
CA ALA A 181 2.81 17.15 -31.23
C ALA A 181 4.29 16.80 -31.06
N VAL A 182 4.58 15.77 -30.25
CA VAL A 182 5.97 15.30 -30.02
C VAL A 182 6.59 14.80 -31.32
N LYS A 183 5.87 14.01 -32.12
CA LYS A 183 6.35 13.51 -33.41
C LYS A 183 6.61 14.64 -34.42
N ARG A 184 5.69 15.63 -34.50
CA ARG A 184 5.83 16.79 -35.41
C ARG A 184 7.08 17.59 -35.10
N HIS A 185 7.42 17.75 -33.80
CA HIS A 185 8.56 18.54 -33.40
C HIS A 185 9.85 17.74 -33.23
N GLY A 186 9.81 16.42 -33.46
CA GLY A 186 10.98 15.54 -33.28
C GLY A 186 11.52 15.50 -31.83
N GLY A 187 10.71 15.92 -30.84
CA GLY A 187 11.11 16.06 -29.45
C GLY A 187 10.07 16.74 -28.60
N ILE A 188 10.46 17.31 -27.45
CA ILE A 188 9.55 18.08 -26.60
C ILE A 188 9.07 19.29 -27.38
N PRO A 189 7.74 19.47 -27.59
CA PRO A 189 7.23 20.65 -28.29
C PRO A 189 7.63 21.94 -27.56
N PRO A 190 7.79 23.06 -28.28
CA PRO A 190 8.17 24.35 -27.69
C PRO A 190 6.99 25.00 -26.92
N TYR A 191 6.16 24.20 -26.28
CA TYR A 191 5.04 24.66 -25.46
C TYR A 191 5.53 24.85 -24.02
N PRO A 192 5.45 26.07 -23.45
CA PRO A 192 5.90 26.33 -22.07
C PRO A 192 5.25 25.41 -21.05
N GLU A 193 3.95 25.13 -21.21
CA GLU A 193 3.19 24.23 -20.33
C GLU A 193 3.79 22.81 -20.34
N THR A 194 4.09 22.27 -21.54
CA THR A 194 4.61 20.89 -21.67
C THR A 194 6.03 20.77 -21.12
N ARG A 195 6.89 21.75 -21.37
CA ARG A 195 8.26 21.79 -20.81
C ARG A 195 8.23 21.83 -19.27
N ALA A 196 7.38 22.71 -18.71
CA ALA A 196 7.20 22.82 -17.27
C ALA A 196 6.60 21.54 -16.66
N TYR A 197 5.68 20.88 -17.36
CA TYR A 197 5.10 19.60 -16.95
C TYR A 197 6.17 18.50 -16.85
N VAL A 198 6.95 18.29 -17.89
CA VAL A 198 8.02 17.29 -17.91
C VAL A 198 8.99 17.50 -16.74
N GLN A 199 9.48 18.72 -16.56
CA GLN A 199 10.37 19.06 -15.45
C GLN A 199 9.73 18.83 -14.09
N ARG A 200 8.44 19.17 -13.92
CA ARG A 200 7.69 18.95 -12.68
C ARG A 200 7.59 17.47 -12.35
N VAL A 201 7.19 16.63 -13.32
CA VAL A 201 7.07 15.19 -13.12
C VAL A 201 8.42 14.56 -12.76
N GLN A 202 9.48 14.91 -13.46
CA GLN A 202 10.83 14.41 -13.19
C GLN A 202 11.33 14.81 -11.79
N ARG A 203 11.07 16.04 -11.32
CA ARG A 203 11.40 16.47 -9.95
C ARG A 203 10.62 15.65 -8.93
N LEU A 204 9.31 15.49 -9.10
CA LEU A 204 8.45 14.72 -8.22
C LEU A 204 8.87 13.25 -8.15
N ARG A 205 9.21 12.63 -9.31
CA ARG A 205 9.71 11.27 -9.35
C ARG A 205 10.96 11.09 -8.50
N ARG A 206 11.97 11.98 -8.63
CA ARG A 206 13.18 11.93 -7.78
C ARG A 206 12.84 11.99 -6.30
N THR A 207 11.91 12.86 -5.90
CA THR A 207 11.46 12.95 -4.50
C THR A 207 10.81 11.64 -4.02
N TYR A 208 10.03 10.97 -4.86
CA TYR A 208 9.36 9.71 -4.51
C TYR A 208 10.27 8.47 -4.55
N GLN A 209 11.39 8.54 -5.25
CA GLN A 209 12.41 7.47 -5.25
C GLN A 209 13.25 7.45 -3.96
N GLN A 210 13.24 8.53 -3.20
CA GLN A 210 14.00 8.69 -1.94
C GLN A 210 13.17 8.35 -0.69
N GLN A 211 11.90 8.01 -0.84
CA GLN A 211 10.96 7.65 0.24
C GLN A 211 10.82 6.14 0.36
#